data_ca8539d2ecdda1fe4e3425fb2494d0d6
#
_entry.id   ca8539d2ecdda1fe4e3425fb2494d0d6
#
_cell.length_a   1.000
_cell.length_b   1.000
_cell.length_c   1.000
_cell.angle_alpha   90.00
_cell.angle_beta   90.00
_cell.angle_gamma   90.00
#
_symmetry.space_group_name_H-M   'P 1'
#
loop_
_entity.id
_entity.type
_entity.pdbx_description
1 polymer ?
#
loop_
_entity_poly.entity_id
_entity_poly.type
_entity_poly.pdbx_seq_one_letter_code
_entity_poly.pdbx_strand_id
1 'polypeptide(L)'
;PLHNPANLMGIEACEKVMPGTPNVAVFDTAFHQTMPPKSYMYGVPMDYYERLHVRRYGFHGTSHRYVSKRACEFLGIPREGTRVITCHLGNGSSLAAVQDGKCLDTSMGITPLEGVLMGTRCGSVDAAVVQYIANNDHMTVDEVLTMMNKKSGLLGISGISSDMRDIDAAADAGNERAIIARDMLVWGIRKY
;
A
#
# COMPACT_ATOMS: atom_id res chain seq x y z
N PRO A 1 8.19 -9.79 -2.32
CA PRO A 1 8.04 -11.25 -2.35
C PRO A 1 6.71 -11.72 -2.97
N LEU A 2 5.57 -11.08 -2.63
CA LEU A 2 4.24 -11.50 -3.10
C LEU A 2 4.08 -11.52 -4.64
N HIS A 3 4.68 -10.55 -5.34
CA HIS A 3 4.51 -10.36 -6.79
C HIS A 3 5.69 -10.88 -7.60
N ASN A 4 6.84 -11.16 -6.98
CA ASN A 4 8.06 -11.53 -7.69
C ASN A 4 7.91 -12.80 -8.56
N PRO A 5 7.26 -13.89 -8.10
CA PRO A 5 7.06 -15.07 -8.96
C PRO A 5 6.25 -14.76 -10.22
N ALA A 6 5.17 -13.99 -10.09
CA ALA A 6 4.35 -13.59 -11.24
C ALA A 6 5.11 -12.66 -12.20
N ASN A 7 5.90 -11.72 -11.66
CA ASN A 7 6.75 -10.85 -12.47
C ASN A 7 7.82 -11.63 -13.23
N LEU A 8 8.46 -12.61 -12.59
CA LEU A 8 9.46 -13.46 -13.22
C LEU A 8 8.86 -14.28 -14.38
N MET A 9 7.70 -14.91 -14.15
CA MET A 9 6.98 -15.60 -15.22
C MET A 9 6.64 -14.67 -16.40
N GLY A 10 6.26 -13.42 -16.11
CA GLY A 10 6.00 -12.41 -17.14
C GLY A 10 7.25 -12.06 -17.96
N ILE A 11 8.39 -11.89 -17.31
CA ILE A 11 9.68 -11.63 -17.97
C ILE A 11 10.08 -12.81 -18.86
N GLU A 12 10.04 -14.03 -18.33
CA GLU A 12 10.36 -15.26 -19.06
C GLU A 12 9.45 -15.45 -20.29
N ALA A 13 8.15 -15.15 -20.14
CA ALA A 13 7.21 -15.18 -21.25
C ALA A 13 7.55 -14.14 -22.33
N CYS A 14 7.90 -12.91 -21.94
CA CYS A 14 8.31 -11.87 -22.87
C CYS A 14 9.61 -12.24 -23.61
N GLU A 15 10.61 -12.76 -22.91
CA GLU A 15 11.86 -13.20 -23.53
C GLU A 15 11.65 -14.32 -24.55
N LYS A 16 10.72 -15.23 -24.26
CA LYS A 16 10.37 -16.34 -25.15
C LYS A 16 9.62 -15.89 -26.42
N VAL A 17 8.69 -14.92 -26.27
CA VAL A 17 7.84 -14.45 -27.37
C VAL A 17 8.51 -13.36 -28.19
N MET A 18 9.38 -12.58 -27.58
CA MET A 18 10.07 -11.44 -28.19
C MET A 18 11.60 -11.55 -27.98
N PRO A 19 12.26 -12.57 -28.53
CA PRO A 19 13.69 -12.78 -28.31
C PRO A 19 14.49 -11.59 -28.82
N GLY A 20 15.49 -11.15 -28.03
CA GLY A 20 16.34 -10.02 -28.37
C GLY A 20 15.75 -8.62 -28.10
N THR A 21 14.49 -8.54 -27.66
CA THR A 21 13.89 -7.28 -27.22
C THR A 21 14.38 -6.95 -25.79
N PRO A 22 14.97 -5.75 -25.56
CA PRO A 22 15.39 -5.38 -24.22
C PRO A 22 14.25 -5.33 -23.21
N ASN A 23 14.43 -5.98 -22.06
CA ASN A 23 13.52 -5.87 -20.91
C ASN A 23 14.04 -4.79 -19.96
N VAL A 24 13.14 -3.87 -19.57
CA VAL A 24 13.44 -2.79 -18.62
C VAL A 24 12.60 -2.96 -17.36
N ALA A 25 13.26 -3.21 -16.23
CA ALA A 25 12.57 -3.31 -14.94
C ALA A 25 12.21 -1.93 -14.40
N VAL A 26 10.92 -1.74 -14.07
CA VAL A 26 10.43 -0.54 -13.39
C VAL A 26 10.00 -0.95 -11.98
N PHE A 27 10.78 -0.55 -10.99
CA PHE A 27 10.52 -0.92 -9.60
C PHE A 27 9.47 0.00 -8.96
N ASP A 28 8.47 -0.62 -8.37
CA ASP A 28 7.34 0.05 -7.72
C ASP A 28 7.75 0.86 -6.47
N THR A 29 8.92 0.54 -5.91
CA THR A 29 9.50 1.25 -4.77
C THR A 29 10.45 2.40 -5.16
N ALA A 30 10.81 2.53 -6.44
CA ALA A 30 11.85 3.46 -6.89
C ALA A 30 11.52 4.93 -6.61
N PHE A 31 10.26 5.34 -6.78
CA PHE A 31 9.83 6.71 -6.51
C PHE A 31 10.01 7.13 -5.04
N HIS A 32 9.89 6.16 -4.13
CA HIS A 32 9.98 6.39 -2.69
C HIS A 32 11.43 6.46 -2.16
N GLN A 33 12.43 6.25 -3.01
CA GLN A 33 13.86 6.34 -2.61
C GLN A 33 14.29 7.76 -2.25
N THR A 34 13.48 8.77 -2.56
CA THR A 34 13.74 10.17 -2.18
C THR A 34 13.30 10.49 -0.75
N MET A 35 12.62 9.59 -0.05
CA MET A 35 12.21 9.80 1.35
C MET A 35 13.42 10.06 2.25
N PRO A 36 13.35 11.06 3.16
CA PRO A 36 14.41 11.30 4.12
C PRO A 36 14.42 10.21 5.23
N PRO A 37 15.55 10.01 5.94
CA PRO A 37 15.67 9.00 7.00
C PRO A 37 14.53 9.01 8.03
N LYS A 38 14.11 10.19 8.45
CA LYS A 38 13.02 10.37 9.42
C LYS A 38 11.65 9.82 8.95
N SER A 39 11.46 9.63 7.64
CA SER A 39 10.22 9.09 7.06
C SER A 39 10.32 7.60 6.79
N TYR A 40 11.51 7.09 6.41
CA TYR A 40 11.63 5.68 6.07
C TYR A 40 12.09 4.78 7.23
N MET A 41 12.68 5.32 8.29
CA MET A 41 13.14 4.50 9.42
C MET A 41 11.99 4.16 10.36
N TYR A 42 12.00 2.92 10.84
CA TYR A 42 11.15 2.51 11.95
C TYR A 42 11.83 2.76 13.29
N GLY A 43 11.05 3.00 14.34
CA GLY A 43 11.54 3.21 15.71
C GLY A 43 11.96 1.92 16.42
N VAL A 44 12.70 1.05 15.72
CA VAL A 44 13.30 -0.19 16.25
C VAL A 44 14.81 -0.01 16.36
N PRO A 45 15.55 -0.90 17.08
CA PRO A 45 17.01 -0.79 17.18
C PRO A 45 17.69 -0.66 15.82
N MET A 46 18.65 0.26 15.71
CA MET A 46 19.33 0.62 14.45
C MET A 46 19.97 -0.59 13.75
N ASP A 47 20.45 -1.58 14.50
CA ASP A 47 21.01 -2.83 13.96
C ASP A 47 20.09 -3.53 12.95
N TYR A 48 18.78 -3.47 13.17
CA TYR A 48 17.82 -4.05 12.20
C TYR A 48 17.81 -3.31 10.86
N TYR A 49 18.00 -2.00 10.88
CA TYR A 49 18.15 -1.25 9.63
C TYR A 49 19.49 -1.55 8.96
N GLU A 50 20.57 -1.52 9.71
CA GLU A 50 21.95 -1.70 9.17
C GLU A 50 22.16 -3.10 8.60
N ARG A 51 21.72 -4.14 9.31
CA ARG A 51 21.97 -5.54 8.95
C ARG A 51 20.88 -6.17 8.08
N LEU A 52 19.62 -5.83 8.33
CA LEU A 52 18.47 -6.45 7.65
C LEU A 52 17.72 -5.49 6.73
N HIS A 53 18.14 -4.23 6.65
CA HIS A 53 17.50 -3.19 5.87
C HIS A 53 16.00 -3.01 6.19
N VAL A 54 15.65 -3.14 7.49
CA VAL A 54 14.29 -2.94 7.99
C VAL A 54 13.96 -1.45 7.92
N ARG A 55 13.20 -1.07 6.91
CA ARG A 55 12.76 0.30 6.65
C ARG A 55 11.46 0.33 5.86
N ARG A 56 10.83 1.50 5.79
CA ARG A 56 9.74 1.77 4.85
C ARG A 56 10.28 1.84 3.43
N TYR A 57 9.72 1.06 2.51
CA TYR A 57 10.01 1.12 1.08
C TYR A 57 8.91 1.83 0.31
N GLY A 58 7.66 1.63 0.70
CA GLY A 58 6.50 2.12 -0.03
C GLY A 58 6.26 1.35 -1.33
N PHE A 59 5.07 1.51 -1.88
CA PHE A 59 4.61 0.83 -3.10
C PHE A 59 3.75 1.78 -3.92
N HIS A 60 3.27 1.33 -5.09
CA HIS A 60 2.55 2.16 -6.06
C HIS A 60 3.37 3.37 -6.54
N GLY A 61 4.69 3.29 -6.47
CA GLY A 61 5.59 4.41 -6.77
C GLY A 61 5.45 4.92 -8.20
N THR A 62 5.24 4.05 -9.17
CA THR A 62 4.97 4.43 -10.57
C THR A 62 3.70 5.25 -10.69
N SER A 63 2.63 4.84 -9.98
CA SER A 63 1.37 5.59 -9.92
C SER A 63 1.54 6.96 -9.26
N HIS A 64 2.14 7.00 -8.07
CA HIS A 64 2.35 8.26 -7.34
C HIS A 64 3.22 9.25 -8.13
N ARG A 65 4.27 8.78 -8.79
CA ARG A 65 5.12 9.60 -9.67
C ARG A 65 4.33 10.16 -10.85
N TYR A 66 3.55 9.32 -11.51
CA TYR A 66 2.77 9.72 -12.67
C TYR A 66 1.68 10.71 -12.31
N VAL A 67 0.86 10.38 -11.30
CA VAL A 67 -0.30 11.20 -10.89
C VAL A 67 0.17 12.56 -10.36
N SER A 68 1.22 12.63 -9.54
CA SER A 68 1.72 13.90 -9.03
C SER A 68 2.25 14.80 -10.15
N LYS A 69 2.92 14.21 -11.15
CA LYS A 69 3.35 14.95 -12.36
C LYS A 69 2.15 15.47 -13.15
N ARG A 70 1.17 14.58 -13.43
CA ARG A 70 -0.02 14.94 -14.22
C ARG A 70 -0.90 15.98 -13.52
N ALA A 71 -0.97 15.95 -12.18
CA ALA A 71 -1.69 16.98 -11.44
C ALA A 71 -1.10 18.38 -11.69
N CYS A 72 0.21 18.52 -11.62
CA CYS A 72 0.87 19.80 -11.92
C CYS A 72 0.64 20.25 -13.37
N GLU A 73 0.78 19.33 -14.34
CA GLU A 73 0.52 19.62 -15.75
C GLU A 73 -0.94 20.03 -16.01
N PHE A 74 -1.90 19.33 -15.40
CA PHE A 74 -3.33 19.61 -15.54
C PHE A 74 -3.71 20.97 -14.96
N LEU A 75 -3.11 21.34 -13.83
CA LEU A 75 -3.36 22.62 -13.17
C LEU A 75 -2.53 23.78 -13.75
N GLY A 76 -1.59 23.51 -14.67
CA GLY A 76 -0.71 24.51 -15.25
C GLY A 76 0.25 25.13 -14.22
N ILE A 77 0.66 24.39 -13.19
CA ILE A 77 1.56 24.85 -12.14
C ILE A 77 2.91 24.15 -12.21
N PRO A 78 4.02 24.82 -11.79
CA PRO A 78 5.34 24.20 -11.76
C PRO A 78 5.39 23.08 -10.72
N ARG A 79 6.29 22.12 -10.92
CA ARG A 79 6.54 21.07 -9.92
C ARG A 79 7.34 21.62 -8.72
N GLU A 80 8.25 22.54 -8.99
CA GLU A 80 9.03 23.26 -7.99
C GLU A 80 8.11 24.13 -7.12
N GLY A 81 8.28 24.09 -5.81
CA GLY A 81 7.44 24.79 -4.84
C GLY A 81 6.08 24.13 -4.58
N THR A 82 5.72 23.09 -5.35
CA THR A 82 4.40 22.42 -5.22
C THR A 82 4.44 21.29 -4.21
N ARG A 83 3.40 21.21 -3.38
CA ARG A 83 3.11 20.10 -2.46
C ARG A 83 1.83 19.42 -2.87
N VAL A 84 1.89 18.11 -3.07
CA VAL A 84 0.77 17.28 -3.52
C VAL A 84 0.65 16.05 -2.63
N ILE A 85 -0.57 15.71 -2.24
CA ILE A 85 -0.89 14.40 -1.68
C ILE A 85 -1.56 13.59 -2.79
N THR A 86 -0.99 12.45 -3.11
CA THR A 86 -1.57 11.53 -4.09
C THR A 86 -2.18 10.32 -3.37
N CYS A 87 -3.39 9.96 -3.79
CA CYS A 87 -4.13 8.82 -3.26
C CYS A 87 -4.31 7.77 -4.37
N HIS A 88 -3.65 6.62 -4.21
CA HIS A 88 -3.88 5.45 -5.04
C HIS A 88 -4.88 4.56 -4.31
N LEU A 89 -6.14 4.55 -4.76
CA LEU A 89 -7.25 3.88 -4.07
C LEU A 89 -7.79 2.72 -4.92
N GLY A 90 -6.99 1.68 -5.08
CA GLY A 90 -7.36 0.41 -5.70
C GLY A 90 -7.68 -0.67 -4.64
N ASN A 91 -7.66 -1.95 -5.04
CA ASN A 91 -7.72 -3.06 -4.07
C ASN A 91 -6.53 -3.02 -3.09
N GLY A 92 -5.34 -2.63 -3.55
CA GLY A 92 -4.28 -2.09 -2.72
C GLY A 92 -4.40 -0.56 -2.72
N SER A 93 -4.28 0.08 -1.56
CA SER A 93 -4.41 1.53 -1.42
C SER A 93 -3.23 2.12 -0.67
N SER A 94 -2.76 3.26 -1.15
CA SER A 94 -1.71 4.03 -0.47
C SER A 94 -1.82 5.52 -0.76
N LEU A 95 -1.26 6.31 0.16
CA LEU A 95 -1.10 7.75 0.02
C LEU A 95 0.39 8.07 -0.05
N ALA A 96 0.74 9.13 -0.76
CA ALA A 96 2.11 9.67 -0.76
C ALA A 96 2.09 11.19 -0.68
N ALA A 97 2.95 11.73 0.17
CA ALA A 97 3.26 13.15 0.24
C ALA A 97 4.41 13.45 -0.73
N VAL A 98 4.14 14.31 -1.69
CA VAL A 98 5.08 14.67 -2.75
C VAL A 98 5.36 16.16 -2.71
N GLN A 99 6.63 16.53 -2.67
CA GLN A 99 7.08 17.92 -2.77
C GLN A 99 8.14 18.03 -3.86
N ASP A 100 8.03 19.04 -4.69
CA ASP A 100 8.98 19.30 -5.80
C ASP A 100 9.15 18.06 -6.72
N GLY A 101 8.09 17.24 -6.84
CA GLY A 101 8.12 15.98 -7.59
C GLY A 101 8.90 14.85 -6.94
N LYS A 102 9.28 14.96 -5.66
CA LYS A 102 9.96 13.95 -4.86
C LYS A 102 9.04 13.43 -3.76
N CYS A 103 9.05 12.13 -3.53
CA CYS A 103 8.33 11.53 -2.41
C CYS A 103 9.00 11.90 -1.08
N LEU A 104 8.24 12.46 -0.15
CA LEU A 104 8.68 12.74 1.22
C LEU A 104 8.23 11.68 2.21
N ASP A 105 7.05 11.10 1.98
CA ASP A 105 6.47 10.06 2.85
C ASP A 105 5.42 9.27 2.07
N THR A 106 5.14 8.05 2.53
CA THR A 106 4.07 7.21 1.98
C THR A 106 3.49 6.30 3.06
N SER A 107 2.24 5.89 2.87
CA SER A 107 1.52 5.10 3.87
C SER A 107 1.92 3.63 3.94
N MET A 108 2.33 3.00 2.83
CA MET A 108 2.81 1.60 2.85
C MET A 108 4.22 1.50 3.41
N GLY A 109 4.54 0.40 4.06
CA GLY A 109 5.76 0.20 4.83
C GLY A 109 6.82 -0.65 4.14
N ILE A 110 7.41 -1.57 4.93
CA ILE A 110 8.31 -2.61 4.45
C ILE A 110 7.59 -3.59 3.51
N THR A 111 6.29 -3.74 3.72
CA THR A 111 5.38 -4.52 2.88
C THR A 111 4.17 -3.66 2.47
N PRO A 112 3.39 -4.06 1.46
CA PRO A 112 2.17 -3.34 1.09
C PRO A 112 0.98 -3.62 2.03
N LEU A 113 1.21 -4.05 3.28
CA LEU A 113 0.19 -4.28 4.31
C LEU A 113 -0.08 -3.04 5.15
N GLU A 114 0.99 -2.32 5.56
CA GLU A 114 0.90 -1.10 6.37
C GLU A 114 0.17 0.01 5.61
N GLY A 115 -0.52 0.89 6.34
CA GLY A 115 -1.17 2.07 5.78
C GLY A 115 -2.67 2.09 6.04
N VAL A 116 -3.43 2.58 5.09
CA VAL A 116 -4.89 2.64 5.15
C VAL A 116 -5.54 1.27 5.00
N LEU A 117 -6.77 1.14 5.45
CA LEU A 117 -7.61 -0.02 5.15
C LEU A 117 -7.70 -0.21 3.63
N MET A 118 -7.68 -1.46 3.16
CA MET A 118 -7.70 -1.79 1.73
C MET A 118 -8.81 -2.81 1.43
N GLY A 119 -8.93 -3.27 0.22
CA GLY A 119 -9.96 -4.25 -0.15
C GLY A 119 -9.92 -5.52 0.71
N THR A 120 -8.74 -6.14 0.84
CA THR A 120 -8.54 -7.38 1.62
C THR A 120 -7.47 -7.27 2.70
N ARG A 121 -6.73 -6.16 2.78
CA ARG A 121 -5.64 -5.94 3.74
C ARG A 121 -6.11 -5.05 4.88
N CYS A 122 -5.70 -5.37 6.10
CA CYS A 122 -6.13 -4.64 7.30
C CYS A 122 -5.60 -3.20 7.39
N GLY A 123 -4.49 -2.86 6.70
CA GLY A 123 -3.77 -1.62 6.96
C GLY A 123 -2.99 -1.68 8.27
N SER A 124 -2.68 -0.52 8.84
CA SER A 124 -1.92 -0.40 10.09
C SER A 124 -2.71 -0.91 11.28
N VAL A 125 -2.06 -1.77 12.06
CA VAL A 125 -2.56 -2.30 13.34
C VAL A 125 -1.45 -2.21 14.39
N ASP A 126 -1.79 -2.28 15.67
CA ASP A 126 -0.80 -2.49 16.72
C ASP A 126 -0.12 -3.86 16.49
N ALA A 127 1.22 -3.89 16.53
CA ALA A 127 1.99 -5.12 16.32
C ALA A 127 1.61 -6.25 17.30
N ALA A 128 1.19 -5.90 18.52
CA ALA A 128 0.73 -6.87 19.52
C ALA A 128 -0.54 -7.63 19.09
N VAL A 129 -1.33 -7.09 18.17
CA VAL A 129 -2.53 -7.77 17.63
C VAL A 129 -2.15 -9.07 16.95
N VAL A 130 -0.98 -9.14 16.28
CA VAL A 130 -0.49 -10.37 15.63
C VAL A 130 -0.32 -11.48 16.67
N GLN A 131 0.38 -11.18 17.75
CA GLN A 131 0.62 -12.15 18.84
C GLN A 131 -0.68 -12.51 19.56
N TYR A 132 -1.54 -11.52 19.80
CA TYR A 132 -2.82 -11.75 20.48
C TYR A 132 -3.71 -12.73 19.72
N ILE A 133 -3.88 -12.53 18.40
CA ILE A 133 -4.67 -13.45 17.55
C ILE A 133 -3.99 -14.81 17.48
N ALA A 134 -2.68 -14.87 17.24
CA ALA A 134 -1.93 -16.11 17.15
C ALA A 134 -2.17 -17.01 18.39
N ASN A 135 -2.09 -16.41 19.57
CA ASN A 135 -2.25 -17.14 20.83
C ASN A 135 -3.71 -17.61 21.09
N ASN A 136 -4.71 -16.80 20.75
CA ASN A 136 -6.11 -17.12 21.04
C ASN A 136 -6.73 -18.10 20.03
N ASP A 137 -6.33 -17.99 18.76
CA ASP A 137 -6.85 -18.84 17.68
C ASP A 137 -5.89 -20.00 17.33
N HIS A 138 -4.79 -20.17 18.11
CA HIS A 138 -3.77 -21.20 17.88
C HIS A 138 -3.18 -21.17 16.47
N MET A 139 -2.98 -19.96 15.91
CA MET A 139 -2.41 -19.73 14.60
C MET A 139 -0.90 -19.42 14.70
N THR A 140 -0.16 -19.77 13.66
CA THR A 140 1.20 -19.28 13.47
C THR A 140 1.18 -17.80 13.06
N VAL A 141 2.31 -17.10 13.24
CA VAL A 141 2.48 -15.72 12.76
C VAL A 141 2.19 -15.60 11.27
N ASP A 142 2.64 -16.57 10.45
CA ASP A 142 2.42 -16.58 9.00
C ASP A 142 0.94 -16.71 8.63
N GLU A 143 0.19 -17.51 9.36
CA GLU A 143 -1.25 -17.65 9.17
C GLU A 143 -1.99 -16.37 9.52
N VAL A 144 -1.62 -15.70 10.63
CA VAL A 144 -2.18 -14.39 11.00
C VAL A 144 -1.85 -13.35 9.93
N LEU A 145 -0.60 -13.26 9.47
CA LEU A 145 -0.22 -12.34 8.40
C LEU A 145 -0.94 -12.64 7.07
N THR A 146 -1.18 -13.92 6.78
CA THR A 146 -1.97 -14.33 5.61
C THR A 146 -3.43 -13.86 5.75
N MET A 147 -4.03 -14.01 6.91
CA MET A 147 -5.37 -13.50 7.20
C MET A 147 -5.43 -11.98 7.07
N MET A 148 -4.46 -11.26 7.64
CA MET A 148 -4.36 -9.80 7.55
C MET A 148 -4.20 -9.28 6.12
N ASN A 149 -3.57 -10.05 5.22
CA ASN A 149 -3.39 -9.69 3.81
C ASN A 149 -4.57 -10.06 2.92
N LYS A 150 -5.27 -11.18 3.19
CA LYS A 150 -6.21 -11.78 2.23
C LYS A 150 -7.66 -11.82 2.70
N LYS A 151 -7.91 -11.73 4.01
CA LYS A 151 -9.24 -11.92 4.60
C LYS A 151 -9.69 -10.77 5.50
N SER A 152 -8.98 -9.65 5.44
CA SER A 152 -9.22 -8.45 6.24
C SER A 152 -9.74 -7.29 5.36
N GLY A 153 -9.49 -6.07 5.75
CA GLY A 153 -9.88 -4.90 4.98
C GLY A 153 -11.40 -4.73 4.85
N LEU A 154 -11.84 -4.13 3.76
CA LEU A 154 -13.27 -3.96 3.45
C LEU A 154 -14.01 -5.29 3.49
N LEU A 155 -13.42 -6.34 2.90
CA LEU A 155 -13.98 -7.69 2.90
C LEU A 155 -14.16 -8.22 4.32
N GLY A 156 -13.11 -8.15 5.14
CA GLY A 156 -13.14 -8.71 6.50
C GLY A 156 -14.10 -7.98 7.44
N ILE A 157 -14.17 -6.65 7.35
CA ILE A 157 -15.07 -5.83 8.17
C ILE A 157 -16.52 -5.99 7.72
N SER A 158 -16.79 -5.83 6.43
CA SER A 158 -18.16 -5.90 5.89
C SER A 158 -18.71 -7.32 5.87
N GLY A 159 -17.86 -8.29 5.55
CA GLY A 159 -18.27 -9.67 5.26
C GLY A 159 -18.98 -9.81 3.90
N ILE A 160 -18.91 -8.79 3.04
CA ILE A 160 -19.65 -8.72 1.77
C ILE A 160 -18.69 -8.80 0.60
N SER A 161 -17.80 -7.80 0.44
CA SER A 161 -16.95 -7.64 -0.73
C SER A 161 -15.68 -6.85 -0.41
N SER A 162 -14.68 -6.98 -1.25
CA SER A 162 -13.50 -6.09 -1.28
C SER A 162 -13.68 -4.90 -2.22
N ASP A 163 -14.76 -4.88 -3.00
CA ASP A 163 -15.07 -3.82 -3.96
C ASP A 163 -15.87 -2.70 -3.29
N MET A 164 -15.36 -1.47 -3.38
CA MET A 164 -15.99 -0.32 -2.75
C MET A 164 -17.40 -0.03 -3.30
N ARG A 165 -17.68 -0.39 -4.55
CA ARG A 165 -19.00 -0.23 -5.16
C ARG A 165 -20.06 -1.08 -4.44
N ASP A 166 -19.71 -2.31 -4.08
CA ASP A 166 -20.59 -3.21 -3.33
C ASP A 166 -20.76 -2.72 -1.88
N ILE A 167 -19.67 -2.20 -1.29
CA ILE A 167 -19.69 -1.63 0.07
C ILE A 167 -20.59 -0.39 0.11
N ASP A 168 -20.46 0.53 -0.84
CA ASP A 168 -21.31 1.73 -0.92
C ASP A 168 -22.78 1.35 -1.08
N ALA A 169 -23.10 0.45 -1.99
CA ALA A 169 -24.47 0.00 -2.21
C ALA A 169 -25.07 -0.64 -0.95
N ALA A 170 -24.30 -1.49 -0.24
CA ALA A 170 -24.77 -2.11 1.00
C ALA A 170 -24.90 -1.10 2.15
N ALA A 171 -23.98 -0.14 2.26
CA ALA A 171 -24.03 0.93 3.25
C ALA A 171 -25.25 1.84 3.04
N ASP A 172 -25.54 2.22 1.79
CA ASP A 172 -26.69 3.04 1.43
C ASP A 172 -28.01 2.29 1.66
N ALA A 173 -27.99 0.95 1.60
CA ALA A 173 -29.11 0.09 2.00
C ALA A 173 -29.22 -0.11 3.53
N GLY A 174 -28.35 0.51 4.34
CA GLY A 174 -28.40 0.48 5.80
C GLY A 174 -27.65 -0.69 6.44
N ASN A 175 -26.77 -1.39 5.71
CA ASN A 175 -25.95 -2.45 6.31
C ASN A 175 -24.89 -1.85 7.24
N GLU A 176 -25.02 -2.09 8.54
CA GLU A 176 -24.14 -1.50 9.56
C GLU A 176 -22.66 -1.84 9.38
N ARG A 177 -22.31 -3.08 9.01
CA ARG A 177 -20.92 -3.49 8.81
C ARG A 177 -20.32 -2.85 7.55
N ALA A 178 -21.11 -2.64 6.50
CA ALA A 178 -20.68 -1.92 5.31
C ALA A 178 -20.45 -0.43 5.61
N ILE A 179 -21.31 0.20 6.41
CA ILE A 179 -21.15 1.57 6.89
C ILE A 179 -19.82 1.69 7.66
N ILE A 180 -19.58 0.81 8.62
CA ILE A 180 -18.33 0.81 9.41
C ILE A 180 -17.10 0.63 8.49
N ALA A 181 -17.14 -0.29 7.53
CA ALA A 181 -16.03 -0.54 6.61
C ALA A 181 -15.71 0.69 5.76
N ARG A 182 -16.75 1.35 5.21
CA ARG A 182 -16.64 2.61 4.47
C ARG A 182 -16.05 3.73 5.32
N ASP A 183 -16.57 3.91 6.51
CA ASP A 183 -16.14 4.98 7.41
C ASP A 183 -14.71 4.77 7.88
N MET A 184 -14.27 3.53 8.13
CA MET A 184 -12.88 3.20 8.48
C MET A 184 -11.92 3.55 7.33
N LEU A 185 -12.29 3.27 6.08
CA LEU A 185 -11.47 3.64 4.92
C LEU A 185 -11.34 5.16 4.82
N VAL A 186 -12.46 5.89 4.86
CA VAL A 186 -12.49 7.36 4.76
C VAL A 186 -11.71 7.99 5.91
N TRP A 187 -11.90 7.51 7.14
CA TRP A 187 -11.15 7.97 8.31
C TRP A 187 -9.65 7.72 8.18
N GLY A 188 -9.25 6.53 7.70
CA GLY A 188 -7.86 6.19 7.44
C GLY A 188 -7.20 7.14 6.44
N ILE A 189 -7.88 7.43 5.31
CA ILE A 189 -7.41 8.38 4.30
C ILE A 189 -7.25 9.80 4.91
N ARG A 190 -8.24 10.24 5.69
CA ARG A 190 -8.20 11.56 6.33
C ARG A 190 -7.08 11.70 7.36
N LYS A 191 -6.69 10.60 8.01
CA LYS A 191 -5.64 10.59 9.03
C LYS A 191 -4.25 10.79 8.41
N TYR A 192 -4.00 10.27 7.18
CA TYR A 192 -2.77 10.43 6.45
C TYR A 192 -2.72 11.76 5.69
#